data_de4eda219aea571c0e21f658f7521c26
#
_entry.id   de4eda219aea571c0e21f658f7521c26
#
_cell.length_a   1.000
_cell.length_b   1.000
_cell.length_c   1.000
_cell.angle_alpha   90.00
_cell.angle_beta   90.00
_cell.angle_gamma   90.00
#
_symmetry.space_group_name_H-M   'P 1'
#
loop_
_entity.id
_entity.type
_entity.pdbx_description
1 polymer ?
#
loop_
_entity_poly.entity_id
_entity_poly.type
_entity_poly.pdbx_seq_one_letter_code
_entity_poly.pdbx_strand_id
1 'polypeptide(L)'
;VRGFRWPPPPDGGPRTWGPGPGGPRTGRPALPEPETELVTTPHGVRLERLVTGTGDPVTVFAHGFGNGIATTRPFGSGVTGRKVFFQFRGHGRSDAPAGPWNYLDLARDLRAVADLGGASRAFGASLGAGALCRLLAESPERFEKLVFFLPAVLDQPRGPVARERVTDLLEAVESGDASAVADVVSLELPTAVRNTPAGWSYLRQRLDQLLRDGLADGLATLPEQTPLRDATVLSAVTAPALVIGCAGDDLHPVEVAEQLAAALPQATLHVYDRPGVLWTERADLRERISGFLNE
;
A
#
# COMPACT_ATOMS: atom_id res chain seq x y z
N VAL A 1 -13.83 -13.90 -20.64
CA VAL A 1 -13.01 -14.31 -19.50
C VAL A 1 -13.89 -15.21 -18.63
N ARG A 2 -13.54 -16.48 -18.43
CA ARG A 2 -14.34 -17.38 -17.57
C ARG A 2 -14.05 -16.97 -16.13
N GLY A 3 -15.07 -16.52 -15.39
CA GLY A 3 -14.99 -16.12 -14.00
C GLY A 3 -14.28 -17.18 -13.14
N PHE A 4 -13.40 -16.72 -12.28
CA PHE A 4 -12.71 -17.57 -11.32
C PHE A 4 -13.75 -18.14 -10.36
N ARG A 5 -13.93 -19.47 -10.36
CA ARG A 5 -14.75 -20.15 -9.35
C ARG A 5 -13.85 -20.64 -8.23
N TRP A 6 -14.13 -20.16 -7.04
CA TRP A 6 -13.55 -20.71 -5.82
C TRP A 6 -13.77 -22.21 -5.78
N PRO A 7 -12.74 -23.03 -5.55
CA PRO A 7 -12.96 -24.44 -5.27
C PRO A 7 -13.93 -24.57 -4.09
N PRO A 8 -14.87 -25.53 -4.11
CA PRO A 8 -15.70 -25.81 -2.95
C PRO A 8 -14.81 -26.14 -1.75
N PRO A 9 -15.26 -25.80 -0.51
CA PRO A 9 -14.57 -26.25 0.68
C PRO A 9 -14.42 -27.78 0.63
N PRO A 10 -13.33 -28.35 1.14
CA PRO A 10 -13.01 -29.77 1.01
C PRO A 10 -14.06 -30.70 1.63
N ASP A 11 -14.99 -30.16 2.39
CA ASP A 11 -16.09 -30.86 3.09
C ASP A 11 -17.48 -30.64 2.47
N GLY A 12 -17.60 -29.95 1.34
CA GLY A 12 -18.87 -29.75 0.61
C GLY A 12 -19.93 -28.94 1.35
N GLY A 13 -19.59 -28.27 2.45
CA GLY A 13 -20.50 -27.47 3.26
C GLY A 13 -20.86 -26.11 2.64
N PRO A 14 -21.91 -25.41 3.14
CA PRO A 14 -22.24 -24.07 2.69
C PRO A 14 -21.10 -23.11 2.99
N ARG A 15 -20.84 -22.17 2.05
CA ARG A 15 -19.78 -21.15 2.18
C ARG A 15 -20.14 -20.18 3.32
N THR A 16 -19.64 -20.46 4.51
CA THR A 16 -19.70 -19.54 5.63
C THR A 16 -18.34 -18.88 5.82
N TRP A 17 -18.28 -17.58 5.72
CA TRP A 17 -17.08 -16.75 5.88
C TRP A 17 -16.71 -16.50 7.36
N GLY A 18 -17.17 -17.34 8.28
CA GLY A 18 -16.82 -17.32 9.69
C GLY A 18 -15.77 -18.36 10.05
N PRO A 19 -15.08 -18.23 11.19
CA PRO A 19 -14.21 -19.29 11.69
C PRO A 19 -15.05 -20.55 11.96
N GLY A 20 -14.88 -21.56 11.10
CA GLY A 20 -15.55 -22.84 11.24
C GLY A 20 -15.18 -23.52 12.57
N PRO A 21 -16.11 -24.33 13.18
CA PRO A 21 -15.81 -25.06 14.40
C PRO A 21 -14.74 -26.12 14.15
N GLY A 22 -13.64 -25.99 14.86
CA GLY A 22 -12.61 -26.90 15.26
C GLY A 22 -12.34 -28.21 14.50
N GLY A 23 -11.44 -28.14 13.48
CA GLY A 23 -10.58 -29.30 13.16
C GLY A 23 -9.28 -29.22 13.97
N PRO A 24 -8.52 -30.33 14.14
CA PRO A 24 -7.30 -30.34 14.96
C PRO A 24 -6.27 -29.37 14.33
N ARG A 25 -5.97 -28.31 15.06
CA ARG A 25 -4.95 -27.32 14.70
C ARG A 25 -3.56 -27.92 14.95
N THR A 26 -3.01 -28.63 13.98
CA THR A 26 -1.57 -28.95 13.93
C THR A 26 -0.83 -27.80 13.23
N GLY A 27 -0.88 -26.61 13.78
CA GLY A 27 -0.16 -25.45 13.31
C GLY A 27 0.55 -24.78 14.48
N ARG A 28 1.80 -24.33 14.27
CA ARG A 28 2.50 -23.42 15.17
C ARG A 28 1.52 -22.31 15.56
N PRO A 29 1.37 -21.97 16.87
CA PRO A 29 0.48 -20.89 17.28
C PRO A 29 0.83 -19.64 16.45
N ALA A 30 -0.18 -19.02 15.87
CA ALA A 30 0.01 -17.75 15.19
C ALA A 30 0.65 -16.79 16.21
N LEU A 31 1.75 -16.14 15.83
CA LEU A 31 2.33 -15.10 16.66
C LEU A 31 1.25 -14.05 16.90
N PRO A 32 1.07 -13.57 18.14
CA PRO A 32 0.09 -12.54 18.41
C PRO A 32 0.36 -11.34 17.50
N GLU A 33 -0.70 -10.77 16.94
CA GLU A 33 -0.57 -9.51 16.20
C GLU A 33 0.01 -8.46 17.15
N PRO A 34 0.99 -7.66 16.69
CA PRO A 34 1.56 -6.63 17.52
C PRO A 34 0.49 -5.60 17.87
N GLU A 35 0.51 -5.12 19.11
CA GLU A 35 -0.40 -4.07 19.55
C GLU A 35 -0.21 -2.80 18.73
N THR A 36 -1.32 -2.26 18.24
CA THR A 36 -1.39 -0.97 17.55
C THR A 36 -2.05 0.06 18.45
N GLU A 37 -1.75 1.32 18.23
CA GLU A 37 -2.36 2.45 18.94
C GLU A 37 -3.09 3.39 17.98
N LEU A 38 -4.05 4.14 18.51
CA LEU A 38 -4.72 5.22 17.78
C LEU A 38 -4.08 6.55 18.20
N VAL A 39 -3.61 7.32 17.21
CA VAL A 39 -3.06 8.67 17.45
C VAL A 39 -3.96 9.71 16.78
N THR A 40 -4.25 10.79 17.51
CA THR A 40 -5.02 11.92 16.98
C THR A 40 -4.08 12.86 16.24
N THR A 41 -4.40 13.11 14.98
CA THR A 41 -3.64 14.06 14.15
C THR A 41 -4.03 15.51 14.45
N PRO A 42 -3.20 16.50 14.08
CA PRO A 42 -3.54 17.93 14.24
C PRO A 42 -4.82 18.36 13.48
N HIS A 43 -5.20 17.61 12.44
CA HIS A 43 -6.43 17.86 11.68
C HIS A 43 -7.63 17.03 12.15
N GLY A 44 -7.54 16.41 13.34
CA GLY A 44 -8.66 15.78 14.04
C GLY A 44 -8.99 14.34 13.65
N VAL A 45 -8.28 13.75 12.68
CA VAL A 45 -8.46 12.34 12.28
C VAL A 45 -7.62 11.44 13.19
N ARG A 46 -8.20 10.38 13.74
CA ARG A 46 -7.46 9.36 14.49
C ARG A 46 -6.93 8.30 13.52
N LEU A 47 -5.63 8.05 13.58
CA LEU A 47 -4.97 7.08 12.72
C LEU A 47 -4.37 5.95 13.56
N GLU A 48 -4.57 4.72 13.08
CA GLU A 48 -3.94 3.54 13.68
C GLU A 48 -2.49 3.49 13.26
N ARG A 49 -1.59 3.29 14.23
CA ARG A 49 -0.17 3.10 13.97
C ARG A 49 0.42 1.95 14.76
N LEU A 50 1.50 1.41 14.22
CA LEU A 50 2.39 0.43 14.85
C LEU A 50 3.80 0.97 14.83
N VAL A 51 4.45 1.02 15.98
CA VAL A 51 5.87 1.37 16.10
C VAL A 51 6.67 0.12 16.45
N THR A 52 7.74 -0.15 15.70
CA THR A 52 8.65 -1.28 15.95
C THR A 52 10.10 -0.85 15.84
N GLY A 53 10.99 -1.60 16.50
CA GLY A 53 12.41 -1.24 16.57
C GLY A 53 12.66 -0.09 17.55
N THR A 54 13.92 0.31 17.69
CA THR A 54 14.36 1.35 18.63
C THR A 54 15.46 2.21 18.02
N GLY A 55 15.62 3.42 18.53
CA GLY A 55 16.68 4.35 18.08
C GLY A 55 16.39 5.01 16.74
N ASP A 56 17.38 5.71 16.25
CA ASP A 56 17.36 6.40 14.96
C ASP A 56 18.14 5.60 13.90
N PRO A 57 17.88 5.83 12.62
CA PRO A 57 16.87 6.74 12.06
C PRO A 57 15.45 6.21 12.23
N VAL A 58 14.45 7.11 12.10
CA VAL A 58 13.04 6.72 12.10
C VAL A 58 12.50 6.74 10.69
N THR A 59 11.93 5.62 10.24
CA THR A 59 11.31 5.49 8.90
C THR A 59 9.80 5.32 9.03
N VAL A 60 9.02 6.15 8.34
CA VAL A 60 7.57 5.99 8.19
C VAL A 60 7.25 5.18 6.93
N PHE A 61 6.26 4.27 7.03
CA PHE A 61 5.85 3.37 5.95
C PHE A 61 4.37 3.61 5.60
N ALA A 62 4.13 4.15 4.40
CA ALA A 62 2.82 4.43 3.85
C ALA A 62 2.38 3.33 2.87
N HIS A 63 1.23 2.72 3.14
CA HIS A 63 0.71 1.59 2.38
C HIS A 63 -0.04 2.01 1.10
N GLY A 64 -0.33 1.04 0.21
CA GLY A 64 -1.16 1.19 -0.99
C GLY A 64 -2.65 1.08 -0.70
N PHE A 65 -3.48 1.31 -1.72
CA PHE A 65 -4.94 1.23 -1.65
C PHE A 65 -5.42 -0.13 -1.12
N GLY A 66 -6.32 -0.10 -0.12
CA GLY A 66 -6.87 -1.30 0.51
C GLY A 66 -5.83 -2.24 1.12
N ASN A 67 -4.62 -1.76 1.34
CA ASN A 67 -3.57 -2.42 2.09
C ASN A 67 -3.52 -1.88 3.53
N GLY A 68 -2.48 -2.20 4.27
CA GLY A 68 -2.37 -1.73 5.64
C GLY A 68 -1.06 -2.12 6.31
N ILE A 69 -1.03 -2.01 7.64
CA ILE A 69 0.15 -2.33 8.46
C ILE A 69 0.67 -3.74 8.16
N ALA A 70 -0.19 -4.75 8.10
CA ALA A 70 0.21 -6.15 7.90
C ALA A 70 0.93 -6.37 6.57
N THR A 71 0.46 -5.74 5.49
CA THR A 71 1.04 -5.86 4.14
C THR A 71 2.28 -4.98 3.95
N THR A 72 2.42 -3.92 4.74
CA THR A 72 3.53 -2.97 4.62
C THR A 72 4.73 -3.32 5.52
N ARG A 73 4.49 -4.01 6.65
CA ARG A 73 5.57 -4.43 7.57
C ARG A 73 6.71 -5.21 6.91
N PRO A 74 6.48 -6.11 5.95
CA PRO A 74 7.57 -6.82 5.28
C PRO A 74 8.62 -5.91 4.65
N PHE A 75 8.24 -4.72 4.14
CA PHE A 75 9.18 -3.74 3.57
C PHE A 75 10.13 -3.15 4.62
N GLY A 76 9.73 -3.10 5.89
CA GLY A 76 10.59 -2.68 6.98
C GLY A 76 11.54 -3.77 7.51
N SER A 77 11.48 -4.98 6.92
CA SER A 77 12.36 -6.09 7.33
C SER A 77 13.80 -5.82 6.91
N GLY A 78 14.72 -5.80 7.89
CA GLY A 78 16.12 -5.44 7.65
C GLY A 78 16.42 -3.94 7.76
N VAL A 79 15.40 -3.08 7.82
CA VAL A 79 15.58 -1.64 8.07
C VAL A 79 15.92 -1.42 9.53
N THR A 80 17.02 -0.73 9.80
CA THR A 80 17.51 -0.37 11.13
C THR A 80 16.71 0.80 11.74
N GLY A 81 16.88 1.03 13.01
CA GLY A 81 16.20 2.10 13.72
C GLY A 81 14.72 1.82 13.98
N ARG A 82 13.97 2.86 14.25
CA ARG A 82 12.56 2.82 14.57
C ARG A 82 11.73 2.89 13.29
N LYS A 83 10.71 2.05 13.18
CA LYS A 83 9.80 1.96 12.04
C LYS A 83 8.39 2.29 12.48
N VAL A 84 7.76 3.22 11.78
CA VAL A 84 6.39 3.67 12.02
C VAL A 84 5.53 3.23 10.84
N PHE A 85 4.71 2.22 11.05
CA PHE A 85 3.68 1.78 10.11
C PHE A 85 2.35 2.37 10.54
N PHE A 86 1.49 2.75 9.60
CA PHE A 86 0.20 3.30 9.94
C PHE A 86 -0.86 2.92 8.92
N GLN A 87 -2.11 3.14 9.29
CA GLN A 87 -3.27 3.01 8.41
C GLN A 87 -3.71 4.42 8.00
N PHE A 88 -3.82 4.67 6.71
CA PHE A 88 -4.50 5.88 6.22
C PHE A 88 -5.94 5.92 6.71
N ARG A 89 -6.58 7.10 6.67
CA ARG A 89 -8.03 7.24 6.89
C ARG A 89 -8.80 6.18 6.08
N GLY A 90 -9.89 5.66 6.65
CA GLY A 90 -10.71 4.60 6.06
C GLY A 90 -10.11 3.20 6.08
N HIS A 91 -8.87 3.03 6.54
CA HIS A 91 -8.21 1.73 6.61
C HIS A 91 -8.01 1.29 8.07
N GLY A 92 -8.06 -0.01 8.29
CA GLY A 92 -7.83 -0.58 9.62
C GLY A 92 -8.76 0.01 10.68
N ARG A 93 -8.20 0.44 11.80
CA ARG A 93 -8.92 1.10 12.90
C ARG A 93 -8.89 2.63 12.80
N SER A 94 -8.30 3.17 11.75
CA SER A 94 -8.31 4.62 11.49
C SER A 94 -9.73 5.13 11.25
N ASP A 95 -9.96 6.38 11.62
CA ASP A 95 -11.24 7.03 11.32
C ASP A 95 -11.47 7.10 9.80
N ALA A 96 -12.74 7.04 9.41
CA ALA A 96 -13.21 7.23 8.05
C ALA A 96 -14.08 8.51 7.98
N PRO A 97 -13.46 9.70 7.87
CA PRO A 97 -14.21 10.93 7.70
C PRO A 97 -15.10 10.85 6.46
N ALA A 98 -16.27 11.51 6.46
CA ALA A 98 -17.12 11.56 5.28
C ALA A 98 -16.30 12.04 4.06
N GLY A 99 -16.36 11.25 2.98
CA GLY A 99 -15.56 11.45 1.77
C GLY A 99 -16.26 12.26 0.71
N PRO A 100 -15.67 12.38 -0.51
CA PRO A 100 -14.45 11.70 -0.97
C PRO A 100 -13.16 12.35 -0.46
N TRP A 101 -12.12 11.55 -0.31
CA TRP A 101 -10.78 12.01 0.05
C TRP A 101 -9.91 12.20 -1.19
N ASN A 102 -8.83 12.97 -1.02
CA ASN A 102 -7.88 13.23 -2.09
C ASN A 102 -6.42 13.05 -1.61
N TYR A 103 -5.47 13.16 -2.53
CA TYR A 103 -4.05 13.02 -2.19
C TYR A 103 -3.55 14.06 -1.18
N LEU A 104 -4.17 15.25 -1.08
CA LEU A 104 -3.83 16.22 -0.04
C LEU A 104 -4.22 15.71 1.35
N ASP A 105 -5.39 15.07 1.46
CA ASP A 105 -5.84 14.48 2.72
C ASP A 105 -4.91 13.34 3.16
N LEU A 106 -4.51 12.48 2.23
CA LEU A 106 -3.57 11.39 2.49
C LEU A 106 -2.16 11.91 2.83
N ALA A 107 -1.71 12.97 2.17
CA ALA A 107 -0.45 13.63 2.48
C ALA A 107 -0.44 14.24 3.88
N ARG A 108 -1.57 14.81 4.33
CA ARG A 108 -1.74 15.32 5.70
C ARG A 108 -1.69 14.20 6.74
N ASP A 109 -2.31 13.06 6.45
CA ASP A 109 -2.24 11.87 7.31
C ASP A 109 -0.78 11.39 7.45
N LEU A 110 -0.09 11.22 6.32
CA LEU A 110 1.31 10.80 6.29
C LEU A 110 2.21 11.79 7.06
N ARG A 111 2.04 13.10 6.81
CA ARG A 111 2.79 14.16 7.52
C ARG A 111 2.58 14.05 9.01
N ALA A 112 1.33 13.97 9.46
CA ALA A 112 1.00 13.93 10.88
C ALA A 112 1.63 12.73 11.59
N VAL A 113 1.56 11.55 10.98
CA VAL A 113 2.18 10.34 11.55
C VAL A 113 3.71 10.43 11.54
N ALA A 114 4.30 10.97 10.47
CA ALA A 114 5.74 11.17 10.37
C ALA A 114 6.25 12.16 11.43
N ASP A 115 5.52 13.27 11.67
CA ASP A 115 5.87 14.29 12.65
C ASP A 115 5.74 13.74 14.08
N LEU A 116 4.62 13.08 14.39
CA LEU A 116 4.39 12.43 15.68
C LEU A 116 5.39 11.31 15.99
N GLY A 117 5.88 10.63 14.94
CA GLY A 117 6.89 9.58 15.06
C GLY A 117 8.33 10.07 15.06
N GLY A 118 8.57 11.33 14.68
CA GLY A 118 9.92 11.88 14.47
C GLY A 118 10.62 11.24 13.27
N ALA A 119 9.86 10.86 12.20
CA ALA A 119 10.43 10.18 11.07
C ALA A 119 11.25 11.12 10.18
N SER A 120 12.51 10.75 9.92
CA SER A 120 13.40 11.43 8.97
C SER A 120 13.48 10.72 7.61
N ARG A 121 12.96 9.48 7.50
CA ARG A 121 12.96 8.68 6.26
C ARG A 121 11.54 8.23 5.94
N ALA A 122 11.21 8.07 4.66
CA ALA A 122 9.89 7.66 4.24
C ALA A 122 9.91 6.58 3.15
N PHE A 123 8.97 5.65 3.28
CA PHE A 123 8.61 4.66 2.27
C PHE A 123 7.15 4.85 1.88
N GLY A 124 6.86 4.89 0.59
CA GLY A 124 5.49 4.93 0.06
C GLY A 124 5.27 3.87 -1.02
N ALA A 125 4.19 3.09 -0.89
CA ALA A 125 3.78 2.11 -1.89
C ALA A 125 2.52 2.56 -2.61
N SER A 126 2.49 2.57 -3.94
CA SER A 126 1.31 2.83 -4.76
C SER A 126 0.58 4.13 -4.33
N LEU A 127 -0.61 4.03 -3.72
CA LEU A 127 -1.33 5.17 -3.12
C LEU A 127 -0.45 5.96 -2.15
N GLY A 128 0.32 5.26 -1.31
CA GLY A 128 1.25 5.87 -0.37
C GLY A 128 2.41 6.59 -1.06
N ALA A 129 2.85 6.12 -2.22
CA ALA A 129 3.84 6.83 -3.05
C ALA A 129 3.25 8.15 -3.57
N GLY A 130 2.00 8.15 -4.02
CA GLY A 130 1.29 9.37 -4.43
C GLY A 130 1.11 10.36 -3.26
N ALA A 131 0.71 9.89 -2.08
CA ALA A 131 0.61 10.72 -0.88
C ALA A 131 1.97 11.33 -0.50
N LEU A 132 3.06 10.58 -0.65
CA LEU A 132 4.42 11.05 -0.41
C LEU A 132 4.83 12.11 -1.44
N CYS A 133 4.56 11.92 -2.74
CA CYS A 133 4.78 12.94 -3.76
C CYS A 133 4.02 14.23 -3.45
N ARG A 134 2.74 14.12 -3.03
CA ARG A 134 1.92 15.28 -2.66
C ARG A 134 2.47 16.02 -1.44
N LEU A 135 2.99 15.31 -0.44
CA LEU A 135 3.64 15.90 0.73
C LEU A 135 4.92 16.64 0.33
N LEU A 136 5.76 16.03 -0.49
CA LEU A 136 7.03 16.60 -0.94
C LEU A 136 6.85 17.84 -1.82
N ALA A 137 5.78 17.94 -2.60
CA ALA A 137 5.44 19.15 -3.35
C ALA A 137 5.21 20.37 -2.45
N GLU A 138 4.79 20.15 -1.20
CA GLU A 138 4.60 21.23 -0.21
C GLU A 138 5.82 21.41 0.71
N SER A 139 6.60 20.36 0.89
CA SER A 139 7.74 20.34 1.83
C SER A 139 8.85 19.43 1.29
N PRO A 140 9.61 19.91 0.29
CA PRO A 140 10.61 19.12 -0.41
C PRO A 140 11.76 18.61 0.50
N GLU A 141 12.03 19.30 1.60
CA GLU A 141 13.11 18.97 2.54
C GLU A 141 12.65 18.10 3.73
N ARG A 142 11.37 17.59 3.69
CA ARG A 142 10.77 16.93 4.86
C ARG A 142 11.50 15.66 5.29
N PHE A 143 12.14 14.95 4.37
CA PHE A 143 12.81 13.68 4.63
C PHE A 143 14.25 13.68 4.12
N GLU A 144 15.09 12.89 4.79
CA GLU A 144 16.49 12.66 4.44
C GLU A 144 16.68 11.57 3.39
N LYS A 145 15.78 10.57 3.35
CA LYS A 145 15.77 9.47 2.38
C LYS A 145 14.34 9.05 2.03
N LEU A 146 14.15 8.66 0.78
CA LEU A 146 12.85 8.36 0.20
C LEU A 146 12.86 7.03 -0.56
N VAL A 147 11.85 6.21 -0.35
CA VAL A 147 11.62 5.02 -1.18
C VAL A 147 10.20 5.07 -1.76
N PHE A 148 10.09 4.94 -3.06
CA PHE A 148 8.83 4.86 -3.79
C PHE A 148 8.73 3.47 -4.42
N PHE A 149 7.74 2.69 -4.00
CA PHE A 149 7.52 1.35 -4.49
C PHE A 149 6.25 1.29 -5.34
N LEU A 150 6.39 0.93 -6.61
CA LEU A 150 5.31 0.81 -7.58
C LEU A 150 4.39 2.06 -7.57
N PRO A 151 4.88 3.27 -7.89
CA PRO A 151 4.04 4.44 -8.01
C PRO A 151 2.99 4.20 -9.11
N ALA A 152 1.71 4.51 -8.81
CA ALA A 152 0.59 4.19 -9.70
C ALA A 152 0.18 5.35 -10.61
N VAL A 153 0.48 6.57 -10.20
CA VAL A 153 0.09 7.82 -10.88
C VAL A 153 0.97 8.96 -10.36
N LEU A 154 1.24 9.95 -11.20
CA LEU A 154 2.05 11.12 -10.83
C LEU A 154 1.29 12.42 -11.11
N ASP A 155 1.41 13.01 -12.29
CA ASP A 155 0.77 14.27 -12.69
C ASP A 155 -0.14 14.10 -13.91
N GLN A 156 -0.09 12.92 -14.55
CA GLN A 156 -1.01 12.58 -15.63
C GLN A 156 -2.07 11.61 -15.13
N PRO A 157 -3.32 11.70 -15.63
CA PRO A 157 -4.36 10.73 -15.31
C PRO A 157 -3.93 9.30 -15.62
N ARG A 158 -4.48 8.35 -14.88
CA ARG A 158 -4.27 6.92 -15.17
C ARG A 158 -4.67 6.57 -16.60
N GLY A 159 -3.87 5.74 -17.24
CA GLY A 159 -4.22 5.15 -18.52
C GLY A 159 -5.54 4.34 -18.43
N PRO A 160 -6.19 4.07 -19.56
CA PRO A 160 -7.52 3.43 -19.58
C PRO A 160 -7.57 2.11 -18.81
N VAL A 161 -6.58 1.24 -18.98
CA VAL A 161 -6.52 -0.08 -18.31
C VAL A 161 -6.40 0.06 -16.79
N ALA A 162 -5.48 0.90 -16.31
CA ALA A 162 -5.30 1.12 -14.88
C ALA A 162 -6.53 1.78 -14.24
N ARG A 163 -7.17 2.71 -14.96
CA ARG A 163 -8.40 3.37 -14.52
C ARG A 163 -9.53 2.36 -14.37
N GLU A 164 -9.81 1.58 -15.42
CA GLU A 164 -10.83 0.54 -15.42
C GLU A 164 -10.64 -0.42 -14.25
N ARG A 165 -9.42 -0.93 -14.03
CA ARG A 165 -9.14 -1.85 -12.93
C ARG A 165 -9.36 -1.25 -11.55
N VAL A 166 -9.03 0.03 -11.34
CA VAL A 166 -9.30 0.70 -10.06
C VAL A 166 -10.79 0.94 -9.89
N THR A 167 -11.52 1.30 -10.96
CA THR A 167 -12.96 1.47 -10.96
C THR A 167 -13.67 0.15 -10.64
N ASP A 168 -13.31 -0.94 -11.34
CA ASP A 168 -13.86 -2.28 -11.08
C ASP A 168 -13.68 -2.70 -9.61
N LEU A 169 -12.51 -2.40 -9.04
CA LEU A 169 -12.26 -2.71 -7.64
C LEU A 169 -13.15 -1.89 -6.70
N LEU A 170 -13.32 -0.59 -6.97
CA LEU A 170 -14.19 0.27 -6.15
C LEU A 170 -15.66 -0.14 -6.27
N GLU A 171 -16.15 -0.43 -7.47
CA GLU A 171 -17.50 -0.94 -7.70
C GLU A 171 -17.74 -2.28 -6.99
N ALA A 172 -16.77 -3.19 -7.05
CA ALA A 172 -16.84 -4.45 -6.32
C ALA A 172 -16.90 -4.24 -4.80
N VAL A 173 -16.11 -3.31 -4.26
CA VAL A 173 -16.11 -2.96 -2.82
C VAL A 173 -17.43 -2.32 -2.43
N GLU A 174 -17.97 -1.39 -3.23
CA GLU A 174 -19.24 -0.72 -3.00
C GLU A 174 -20.42 -1.72 -2.99
N SER A 175 -20.36 -2.75 -3.84
CA SER A 175 -21.39 -3.81 -3.87
C SER A 175 -21.47 -4.61 -2.56
N GLY A 176 -20.42 -4.60 -1.74
CA GLY A 176 -20.30 -5.43 -0.53
C GLY A 176 -20.21 -6.93 -0.79
N ASP A 177 -20.15 -7.36 -2.07
CA ASP A 177 -20.04 -8.78 -2.43
C ASP A 177 -18.57 -9.24 -2.35
N ALA A 178 -18.28 -10.01 -1.31
CA ALA A 178 -16.94 -10.58 -1.09
C ALA A 178 -16.44 -11.43 -2.27
N SER A 179 -17.34 -12.04 -3.05
CA SER A 179 -16.96 -12.82 -4.23
C SER A 179 -16.50 -11.90 -5.37
N ALA A 180 -17.25 -10.82 -5.62
CA ALA A 180 -16.86 -9.83 -6.61
C ALA A 180 -15.51 -9.18 -6.29
N VAL A 181 -15.31 -8.80 -5.03
CA VAL A 181 -14.01 -8.25 -4.56
C VAL A 181 -12.89 -9.28 -4.72
N ALA A 182 -13.13 -10.55 -4.37
CA ALA A 182 -12.13 -11.61 -4.52
C ALA A 182 -11.73 -11.83 -5.98
N ASP A 183 -12.69 -11.79 -6.89
CA ASP A 183 -12.42 -11.97 -8.34
C ASP A 183 -11.49 -10.86 -8.84
N VAL A 184 -11.76 -9.61 -8.52
CA VAL A 184 -10.92 -8.46 -8.91
C VAL A 184 -9.55 -8.54 -8.26
N VAL A 185 -9.48 -8.75 -6.93
CA VAL A 185 -8.21 -8.84 -6.18
C VAL A 185 -7.37 -10.04 -6.64
N SER A 186 -7.98 -11.13 -7.10
CA SER A 186 -7.24 -12.28 -7.63
C SER A 186 -6.33 -11.94 -8.80
N LEU A 187 -6.65 -10.88 -9.54
CA LEU A 187 -5.83 -10.38 -10.67
C LEU A 187 -4.51 -9.76 -10.21
N GLU A 188 -4.40 -9.35 -8.95
CA GLU A 188 -3.15 -8.86 -8.35
C GLU A 188 -2.13 -9.99 -8.13
N LEU A 189 -2.59 -11.26 -8.17
CA LEU A 189 -1.76 -12.43 -7.90
C LEU A 189 -1.22 -13.05 -9.20
N PRO A 190 0.07 -13.41 -9.25
CA PRO A 190 0.57 -14.28 -10.31
C PRO A 190 -0.24 -15.58 -10.38
N THR A 191 -0.50 -16.07 -11.58
CA THR A 191 -1.32 -17.27 -11.80
C THR A 191 -0.83 -18.48 -10.98
N ALA A 192 0.48 -18.65 -10.86
CA ALA A 192 1.08 -19.73 -10.07
C ALA A 192 0.79 -19.64 -8.56
N VAL A 193 0.46 -18.46 -8.05
CA VAL A 193 0.23 -18.20 -6.61
C VAL A 193 -1.24 -18.26 -6.24
N ARG A 194 -2.15 -17.98 -7.18
CA ARG A 194 -3.60 -17.84 -6.91
C ARG A 194 -4.21 -18.99 -6.14
N ASN A 195 -3.78 -20.23 -6.43
CA ASN A 195 -4.32 -21.45 -5.82
C ASN A 195 -3.44 -22.01 -4.69
N THR A 196 -2.54 -21.20 -4.14
CA THR A 196 -1.68 -21.61 -3.03
C THR A 196 -2.22 -21.13 -1.68
N PRO A 197 -1.85 -21.75 -0.54
CA PRO A 197 -2.21 -21.24 0.78
C PRO A 197 -1.78 -19.78 1.01
N ALA A 198 -0.65 -19.36 0.44
CA ALA A 198 -0.17 -17.98 0.52
C ALA A 198 -1.07 -17.02 -0.26
N GLY A 199 -1.49 -17.40 -1.48
CA GLY A 199 -2.46 -16.63 -2.28
C GLY A 199 -3.81 -16.50 -1.56
N TRP A 200 -4.31 -17.58 -0.97
CA TRP A 200 -5.54 -17.58 -0.18
C TRP A 200 -5.44 -16.66 1.05
N SER A 201 -4.32 -16.68 1.76
CA SER A 201 -4.08 -15.81 2.91
C SER A 201 -4.06 -14.34 2.49
N TYR A 202 -3.42 -14.02 1.37
CA TYR A 202 -3.41 -12.68 0.81
C TYR A 202 -4.82 -12.20 0.44
N LEU A 203 -5.57 -13.00 -0.31
CA LEU A 203 -6.95 -12.65 -0.69
C LEU A 203 -7.82 -12.37 0.53
N ARG A 204 -7.74 -13.20 1.56
CA ARG A 204 -8.47 -12.97 2.81
C ARG A 204 -8.10 -11.65 3.46
N GLN A 205 -6.80 -11.37 3.59
CA GLN A 205 -6.33 -10.10 4.14
C GLN A 205 -6.84 -8.89 3.35
N ARG A 206 -6.81 -8.98 2.01
CA ARG A 206 -7.31 -7.91 1.15
C ARG A 206 -8.81 -7.71 1.31
N LEU A 207 -9.60 -8.79 1.34
CA LEU A 207 -11.04 -8.73 1.59
C LEU A 207 -11.37 -8.09 2.94
N ASP A 208 -10.69 -8.51 4.00
CA ASP A 208 -10.88 -7.96 5.34
C ASP A 208 -10.57 -6.47 5.42
N GLN A 209 -9.68 -5.96 4.58
CA GLN A 209 -9.35 -4.54 4.49
C GLN A 209 -10.33 -3.76 3.60
N LEU A 210 -10.66 -4.31 2.43
CA LEU A 210 -11.46 -3.62 1.41
C LEU A 210 -12.94 -3.52 1.76
N LEU A 211 -13.49 -4.52 2.45
CA LEU A 211 -14.91 -4.56 2.84
C LEU A 211 -15.19 -3.82 4.16
N ARG A 212 -14.32 -2.89 4.56
CA ARG A 212 -14.55 -2.03 5.72
C ARG A 212 -15.44 -0.84 5.36
N ASP A 213 -16.27 -0.45 6.32
CA ASP A 213 -17.20 0.66 6.14
C ASP A 213 -16.49 1.98 5.81
N GLY A 214 -17.00 2.70 4.83
CA GLY A 214 -16.56 4.04 4.45
C GLY A 214 -15.34 4.11 3.51
N LEU A 215 -14.71 2.97 3.19
CA LEU A 215 -13.54 2.99 2.30
C LEU A 215 -13.90 3.33 0.85
N ALA A 216 -14.98 2.73 0.33
CA ALA A 216 -15.45 2.97 -1.04
C ALA A 216 -15.82 4.45 -1.24
N ASP A 217 -16.66 5.00 -0.36
CA ASP A 217 -17.07 6.41 -0.41
C ASP A 217 -15.88 7.37 -0.35
N GLY A 218 -14.94 7.09 0.55
CA GLY A 218 -13.74 7.91 0.74
C GLY A 218 -12.84 7.95 -0.47
N LEU A 219 -12.73 6.86 -1.21
CA LEU A 219 -11.85 6.72 -2.38
C LEU A 219 -12.60 6.74 -3.72
N ALA A 220 -13.89 7.04 -3.74
CA ALA A 220 -14.75 7.02 -4.93
C ALA A 220 -14.17 7.81 -6.13
N THR A 221 -13.46 8.91 -5.87
CA THR A 221 -12.82 9.74 -6.92
C THR A 221 -11.38 9.37 -7.24
N LEU A 222 -10.81 8.35 -6.58
CA LEU A 222 -9.41 7.95 -6.75
C LEU A 222 -9.02 7.62 -8.20
N PRO A 223 -9.86 6.98 -9.03
CA PRO A 223 -9.50 6.68 -10.43
C PRO A 223 -9.11 7.91 -11.24
N GLU A 224 -9.74 9.05 -10.94
CA GLU A 224 -9.55 10.31 -11.67
C GLU A 224 -8.50 11.25 -11.05
N GLN A 225 -7.96 10.90 -9.89
CA GLN A 225 -7.04 11.77 -9.17
C GLN A 225 -5.59 11.59 -9.58
N THR A 226 -4.85 12.71 -9.54
CA THR A 226 -3.38 12.74 -9.56
C THR A 226 -2.86 13.40 -8.28
N PRO A 227 -1.72 12.93 -7.71
CA PRO A 227 -1.12 13.56 -6.54
C PRO A 227 -0.55 14.94 -6.82
N LEU A 228 -0.11 15.19 -8.04
CA LEU A 228 0.50 16.43 -8.49
C LEU A 228 -0.26 16.99 -9.71
N ARG A 229 -0.14 18.27 -9.91
CA ARG A 229 -0.55 18.95 -11.17
C ARG A 229 0.58 18.98 -12.18
N ASP A 230 1.82 18.99 -11.69
CA ASP A 230 3.04 19.08 -12.47
C ASP A 230 4.18 18.45 -11.65
N ALA A 231 4.79 17.40 -12.18
CA ALA A 231 5.86 16.65 -11.53
C ALA A 231 7.14 17.48 -11.36
N THR A 232 7.32 18.55 -12.13
CA THR A 232 8.52 19.42 -12.04
C THR A 232 8.72 20.04 -10.66
N VAL A 233 7.67 20.15 -9.84
CA VAL A 233 7.77 20.63 -8.45
C VAL A 233 8.67 19.73 -7.59
N LEU A 234 8.84 18.45 -7.96
CA LEU A 234 9.71 17.52 -7.26
C LEU A 234 11.22 17.79 -7.50
N SER A 235 11.58 18.65 -8.44
CA SER A 235 12.97 19.06 -8.66
C SER A 235 13.58 19.80 -7.46
N ALA A 236 12.75 20.30 -6.54
CA ALA A 236 13.17 20.90 -5.29
C ALA A 236 13.57 19.87 -4.21
N VAL A 237 13.27 18.59 -4.41
CA VAL A 237 13.60 17.52 -3.47
C VAL A 237 15.06 17.13 -3.62
N THR A 238 15.87 17.40 -2.59
CA THR A 238 17.32 17.12 -2.59
C THR A 238 17.69 15.81 -1.91
N ALA A 239 16.73 15.17 -1.26
CA ALA A 239 16.94 13.88 -0.59
C ALA A 239 17.20 12.75 -1.61
N PRO A 240 18.16 11.85 -1.35
CA PRO A 240 18.30 10.63 -2.12
C PRO A 240 17.00 9.82 -2.15
N ALA A 241 16.64 9.31 -3.32
CA ALA A 241 15.43 8.56 -3.53
C ALA A 241 15.69 7.24 -4.27
N LEU A 242 15.08 6.15 -3.79
CA LEU A 242 15.00 4.89 -4.52
C LEU A 242 13.58 4.76 -5.09
N VAL A 243 13.47 4.71 -6.41
CA VAL A 243 12.22 4.46 -7.11
C VAL A 243 12.23 3.03 -7.66
N ILE A 244 11.21 2.24 -7.33
CA ILE A 244 11.09 0.85 -7.76
C ILE A 244 9.85 0.71 -8.63
N GLY A 245 10.07 0.36 -9.90
CA GLY A 245 9.04 0.06 -10.89
C GLY A 245 8.99 -1.41 -11.26
N CYS A 246 8.01 -1.80 -12.06
CA CYS A 246 7.87 -3.15 -12.59
C CYS A 246 7.30 -3.10 -14.01
N ALA A 247 7.99 -3.74 -14.96
CA ALA A 247 7.51 -3.86 -16.32
C ALA A 247 6.28 -4.77 -16.39
N GLY A 248 5.29 -4.37 -17.20
CA GLY A 248 4.07 -5.15 -17.43
C GLY A 248 3.09 -5.19 -16.25
N ASP A 249 3.20 -4.28 -15.28
CA ASP A 249 2.20 -4.09 -14.23
C ASP A 249 1.16 -3.05 -14.70
N ASP A 250 -0.06 -3.51 -14.98
CA ASP A 250 -1.13 -2.67 -15.50
C ASP A 250 -1.62 -1.61 -14.50
N LEU A 251 -1.52 -1.88 -13.20
CA LEU A 251 -1.91 -0.94 -12.14
C LEU A 251 -0.84 0.10 -11.82
N HIS A 252 0.42 -0.26 -12.07
CA HIS A 252 1.60 0.54 -11.76
C HIS A 252 2.50 0.63 -13.01
N PRO A 253 2.08 1.37 -14.05
CA PRO A 253 2.84 1.48 -15.29
C PRO A 253 4.28 1.89 -15.01
N VAL A 254 5.24 1.21 -15.62
CA VAL A 254 6.66 1.47 -15.39
C VAL A 254 7.05 2.90 -15.75
N GLU A 255 6.37 3.48 -16.72
CA GLU A 255 6.54 4.86 -17.17
C GLU A 255 6.30 5.87 -16.04
N VAL A 256 5.42 5.56 -15.08
CA VAL A 256 5.20 6.41 -13.90
C VAL A 256 6.41 6.39 -12.98
N ALA A 257 7.03 5.23 -12.80
CA ALA A 257 8.27 5.12 -12.02
C ALA A 257 9.44 5.83 -12.71
N GLU A 258 9.55 5.73 -14.02
CA GLU A 258 10.55 6.42 -14.83
C GLU A 258 10.38 7.95 -14.76
N GLN A 259 9.14 8.45 -14.91
CA GLN A 259 8.83 9.87 -14.79
C GLN A 259 9.12 10.40 -13.39
N LEU A 260 8.76 9.65 -12.34
CA LEU A 260 9.05 10.03 -10.96
C LEU A 260 10.57 10.10 -10.73
N ALA A 261 11.32 9.11 -11.20
CA ALA A 261 12.77 9.10 -11.07
C ALA A 261 13.42 10.26 -11.84
N ALA A 262 12.91 10.61 -13.01
CA ALA A 262 13.39 11.74 -13.79
C ALA A 262 13.08 13.11 -13.14
N ALA A 263 11.97 13.20 -12.38
CA ALA A 263 11.58 14.42 -11.67
C ALA A 263 12.38 14.67 -10.37
N LEU A 264 12.98 13.64 -9.80
CA LEU A 264 13.76 13.70 -8.55
C LEU A 264 15.26 13.79 -8.83
N PRO A 265 15.97 14.87 -8.45
CA PRO A 265 17.39 15.07 -8.83
C PRO A 265 18.37 14.02 -8.35
N GLN A 266 18.06 13.36 -7.22
CA GLN A 266 18.92 12.32 -6.62
C GLN A 266 18.21 10.94 -6.57
N ALA A 267 17.47 10.61 -7.61
CA ALA A 267 16.79 9.32 -7.70
C ALA A 267 17.67 8.24 -8.34
N THR A 268 17.59 7.05 -7.77
CA THR A 268 18.00 5.80 -8.39
C THR A 268 16.75 5.02 -8.78
N LEU A 269 16.62 4.63 -10.05
CA LEU A 269 15.52 3.80 -10.53
C LEU A 269 15.96 2.34 -10.60
N HIS A 270 15.11 1.46 -10.07
CA HIS A 270 15.21 0.02 -10.29
C HIS A 270 13.90 -0.50 -10.88
N VAL A 271 13.96 -1.24 -11.98
CA VAL A 271 12.78 -1.82 -12.65
C VAL A 271 12.92 -3.34 -12.66
N TYR A 272 11.90 -4.02 -12.13
CA TYR A 272 11.77 -5.47 -12.26
C TYR A 272 11.14 -5.84 -13.60
N ASP A 273 11.61 -6.94 -14.20
CA ASP A 273 11.23 -7.35 -15.57
C ASP A 273 9.80 -7.92 -15.68
N ARG A 274 9.18 -8.31 -14.56
CA ARG A 274 7.90 -9.04 -14.56
C ARG A 274 7.04 -8.70 -13.35
N PRO A 275 5.69 -8.66 -13.53
CA PRO A 275 4.74 -8.49 -12.43
C PRO A 275 4.83 -9.59 -11.37
N GLY A 276 4.38 -9.28 -10.17
CA GLY A 276 4.36 -10.22 -9.05
C GLY A 276 5.60 -10.14 -8.15
N VAL A 277 6.30 -9.01 -8.17
CA VAL A 277 7.51 -8.72 -7.38
C VAL A 277 7.37 -9.11 -5.90
N LEU A 278 6.21 -8.86 -5.29
CA LEU A 278 5.91 -9.23 -3.90
C LEU A 278 5.93 -10.75 -3.67
N TRP A 279 5.93 -11.56 -4.72
CA TRP A 279 5.89 -13.01 -4.66
C TRP A 279 7.21 -13.65 -5.09
N THR A 280 7.81 -13.11 -6.14
CA THR A 280 8.99 -13.71 -6.79
C THR A 280 10.31 -13.10 -6.33
N GLU A 281 10.32 -11.82 -5.95
CA GLU A 281 11.55 -11.04 -5.71
C GLU A 281 11.67 -10.54 -4.25
N ARG A 282 11.03 -11.22 -3.30
CA ARG A 282 10.98 -10.78 -1.88
C ARG A 282 12.32 -10.53 -1.23
N ALA A 283 13.30 -11.38 -1.52
CA ALA A 283 14.64 -11.29 -0.92
C ALA A 283 15.39 -10.06 -1.47
N ASP A 284 15.42 -9.92 -2.80
CA ASP A 284 16.06 -8.79 -3.47
C ASP A 284 15.38 -7.46 -3.12
N LEU A 285 14.04 -7.43 -3.13
CA LEU A 285 13.27 -6.25 -2.73
C LEU A 285 13.59 -5.80 -1.30
N ARG A 286 13.67 -6.77 -0.37
CA ARG A 286 14.05 -6.50 1.01
C ARG A 286 15.46 -5.93 1.10
N GLU A 287 16.42 -6.55 0.41
CA GLU A 287 17.83 -6.14 0.41
C GLU A 287 17.98 -4.73 -0.14
N ARG A 288 17.35 -4.41 -1.28
CA ARG A 288 17.38 -3.08 -1.89
C ARG A 288 16.82 -2.00 -0.98
N ILE A 289 15.62 -2.24 -0.43
CA ILE A 289 14.97 -1.26 0.45
C ILE A 289 15.79 -1.07 1.73
N SER A 290 16.18 -2.16 2.39
CA SER A 290 16.94 -2.06 3.64
C SER A 290 18.36 -1.55 3.40
N GLY A 291 19.04 -1.96 2.34
CA GLY A 291 20.35 -1.44 1.97
C GLY A 291 20.29 0.08 1.79
N PHE A 292 19.40 0.56 0.92
CA PHE A 292 19.24 1.99 0.66
C PHE A 292 18.85 2.80 1.93
N LEU A 293 17.91 2.30 2.73
CA LEU A 293 17.47 3.01 3.93
C LEU A 293 18.49 2.94 5.08
N ASN A 294 19.40 1.99 5.10
CA ASN A 294 20.38 1.85 6.18
C ASN A 294 21.69 2.62 5.94
N GLU A 295 21.97 3.00 4.71
CA GLU A 295 23.07 3.93 4.39
C GLU A 295 22.84 5.31 5.01
#